data_dd23b2b969c005bd04eca47b50290ce5
#
_entry.id   dd23b2b969c005bd04eca47b50290ce5
#
_cell.length_a   1.000
_cell.length_b   1.000
_cell.length_c   1.000
_cell.angle_alpha   90.00
_cell.angle_beta   90.00
_cell.angle_gamma   90.00
#
_symmetry.space_group_name_H-M   'P 1'
#
loop_
_entity.id
_entity.type
_entity.pdbx_description
1 polymer ?
#
loop_
_entity_poly.entity_id
_entity_poly.type
_entity_poly.pdbx_seq_one_letter_code
_entity_poly.pdbx_strand_id
1 'polypeptide(L)'
;MKKITILALIMSLFASAFAIASEVNIFNARHYKADGELYAKFTNKTGIKVNLINGKSGALEKRIIEEGADSSADLYITADAGRCGAMDAKGTLQGGLTSAAIKSAVPASFRTSKWVGIAKRARIIYYSPERVTGAELSGMTYEGLADPKWKGRLVIRKSSNIYNKSLVASLIKNNGKAATAAWAE
;
A
#
# COMPACT_ATOMS: atom_id res chain seq x y z
N MET A 1 1.70 -53.04 34.38
CA MET A 1 1.78 -51.60 34.73
C MET A 1 2.98 -50.90 34.08
N LYS A 2 4.20 -51.42 34.12
CA LYS A 2 5.41 -50.75 33.53
C LYS A 2 5.37 -50.50 32.01
N LYS A 3 4.70 -51.36 31.22
CA LYS A 3 4.59 -51.21 29.74
C LYS A 3 3.64 -50.09 29.28
N ILE A 4 2.59 -49.80 30.08
CA ILE A 4 1.62 -48.73 29.79
C ILE A 4 2.23 -47.38 30.07
N THR A 5 3.07 -47.23 31.10
CA THR A 5 3.75 -45.99 31.47
C THR A 5 4.78 -45.56 30.41
N ILE A 6 5.47 -46.55 29.79
CA ILE A 6 6.45 -46.26 28.74
C ILE A 6 5.75 -45.80 27.45
N LEU A 7 4.62 -46.35 27.11
CA LEU A 7 3.85 -45.95 25.91
C LEU A 7 3.27 -44.54 26.05
N ALA A 8 2.79 -44.17 27.25
CA ALA A 8 2.31 -42.83 27.53
C ALA A 8 3.43 -41.78 27.50
N LEU A 9 4.64 -42.13 27.93
CA LEU A 9 5.81 -41.25 27.89
C LEU A 9 6.32 -41.00 26.46
N ILE A 10 6.27 -42.05 25.59
CA ILE A 10 6.65 -41.91 24.17
C ILE A 10 5.63 -41.07 23.41
N MET A 11 4.32 -41.20 23.71
CA MET A 11 3.28 -40.42 23.08
C MET A 11 3.32 -38.94 23.46
N SER A 12 3.78 -38.60 24.68
CA SER A 12 3.97 -37.21 25.11
C SER A 12 5.21 -36.53 24.48
N LEU A 13 6.24 -37.29 24.08
CA LEU A 13 7.39 -36.75 23.36
C LEU A 13 7.08 -36.41 21.90
N PHE A 14 6.10 -37.08 21.26
CA PHE A 14 5.68 -36.77 19.90
C PHE A 14 4.72 -35.59 19.79
N ALA A 15 4.09 -35.14 20.88
CA ALA A 15 3.21 -33.98 20.89
C ALA A 15 3.96 -32.63 20.92
N SER A 16 5.29 -32.62 21.10
CA SER A 16 6.10 -31.42 21.21
C SER A 16 6.72 -30.93 19.88
N ALA A 17 6.46 -31.62 18.78
CA ALA A 17 7.18 -31.33 17.55
C ALA A 17 6.24 -30.95 16.43
N PHE A 18 5.80 -29.72 16.40
CA PHE A 18 5.47 -28.96 15.17
C PHE A 18 4.87 -27.62 15.55
N ALA A 19 5.58 -26.85 16.37
CA ALA A 19 5.47 -25.41 16.24
C ALA A 19 6.22 -25.05 14.94
N ILE A 20 5.58 -25.26 13.79
CA ILE A 20 6.01 -24.61 12.56
C ILE A 20 5.94 -23.12 12.91
N ALA A 21 7.09 -22.49 13.05
CA ALA A 21 7.14 -21.04 13.24
C ALA A 21 6.47 -20.44 11.99
N SER A 22 5.20 -20.09 12.12
CA SER A 22 4.47 -19.45 11.05
C SER A 22 5.20 -18.18 10.70
N GLU A 23 5.39 -17.91 9.41
CA GLU A 23 5.99 -16.68 8.93
C GLU A 23 5.09 -16.03 7.88
N VAL A 24 5.23 -14.73 7.72
CA VAL A 24 4.57 -13.95 6.70
C VAL A 24 5.60 -13.16 5.91
N ASN A 25 5.56 -13.30 4.59
CA ASN A 25 6.46 -12.64 3.66
C ASN A 25 5.78 -11.40 3.10
N ILE A 26 6.32 -10.22 3.42
CA ILE A 26 5.80 -8.93 2.99
C ILE A 26 6.69 -8.35 1.91
N PHE A 27 6.15 -8.23 0.68
CA PHE A 27 6.76 -7.45 -0.37
C PHE A 27 6.47 -5.97 -0.10
N ASN A 28 7.48 -5.25 0.35
CA ASN A 28 7.33 -3.92 0.92
C ASN A 28 7.96 -2.84 0.05
N ALA A 29 7.11 -1.97 -0.50
CA ALA A 29 7.54 -0.79 -1.24
C ALA A 29 7.53 0.50 -0.39
N ARG A 30 7.34 0.39 0.91
CA ARG A 30 7.42 1.49 1.88
C ARG A 30 8.83 1.54 2.49
N HIS A 31 9.17 2.69 3.06
CA HIS A 31 10.50 2.93 3.63
C HIS A 31 10.44 3.69 4.97
N TYR A 32 9.33 3.57 5.69
CA TYR A 32 9.17 4.24 6.98
C TYR A 32 9.75 3.39 8.10
N LYS A 33 10.65 3.96 8.91
CA LYS A 33 11.25 3.27 10.06
C LYS A 33 10.21 2.81 11.08
N ALA A 34 9.14 3.58 11.27
CA ALA A 34 8.04 3.25 12.18
C ALA A 34 7.30 1.95 11.80
N ASP A 35 7.33 1.52 10.53
CA ASP A 35 6.71 0.27 10.13
C ASP A 35 7.40 -0.94 10.82
N GLY A 36 8.71 -0.87 11.07
CA GLY A 36 9.45 -1.92 11.77
C GLY A 36 8.95 -2.19 13.19
N GLU A 37 8.56 -1.15 13.91
CA GLU A 37 7.99 -1.31 15.26
C GLU A 37 6.61 -2.01 15.22
N LEU A 38 5.82 -1.75 14.18
CA LEU A 38 4.52 -2.42 13.99
C LEU A 38 4.70 -3.90 13.71
N TYR A 39 5.67 -4.26 12.88
CA TYR A 39 6.00 -5.67 12.60
C TYR A 39 6.53 -6.40 13.83
N ALA A 40 7.40 -5.74 14.60
CA ALA A 40 7.88 -6.30 15.88
C ALA A 40 6.73 -6.53 16.87
N LYS A 41 5.81 -5.57 17.03
CA LYS A 41 4.61 -5.73 17.87
C LYS A 41 3.73 -6.89 17.40
N PHE A 42 3.56 -7.07 16.10
CA PHE A 42 2.82 -8.19 15.54
C PHE A 42 3.49 -9.52 15.89
N THR A 43 4.79 -9.65 15.63
CA THR A 43 5.55 -10.87 15.96
C THR A 43 5.49 -11.17 17.45
N ASN A 44 5.70 -10.19 18.32
CA ASN A 44 5.64 -10.37 19.77
C ASN A 44 4.26 -10.82 20.27
N LYS A 45 3.19 -10.37 19.60
CA LYS A 45 1.81 -10.73 19.95
C LYS A 45 1.39 -12.10 19.45
N THR A 46 1.88 -12.52 18.29
CA THR A 46 1.36 -13.70 17.57
C THR A 46 2.34 -14.86 17.49
N GLY A 47 3.63 -14.63 17.74
CA GLY A 47 4.69 -15.60 17.46
C GLY A 47 5.01 -15.74 15.95
N ILE A 48 4.27 -15.08 15.06
CA ILE A 48 4.48 -15.15 13.61
C ILE A 48 5.62 -14.24 13.21
N LYS A 49 6.62 -14.79 12.55
CA LYS A 49 7.78 -14.04 12.05
C LYS A 49 7.40 -13.23 10.82
N VAL A 50 7.84 -11.97 10.76
CA VAL A 50 7.67 -11.11 9.59
C VAL A 50 8.98 -11.06 8.80
N ASN A 51 8.93 -11.50 7.54
CA ASN A 51 10.02 -11.39 6.57
C ASN A 51 9.72 -10.23 5.61
N LEU A 52 10.64 -9.26 5.50
CA LEU A 52 10.47 -8.11 4.62
C LEU A 52 11.33 -8.24 3.37
N ILE A 53 10.69 -8.23 2.21
CA ILE A 53 11.35 -8.12 0.91
C ILE A 53 11.12 -6.68 0.43
N ASN A 54 12.12 -5.83 0.66
CA ASN A 54 12.05 -4.41 0.31
C ASN A 54 12.44 -4.17 -1.15
N GLY A 55 11.67 -3.29 -1.83
CA GLY A 55 11.96 -2.97 -3.22
C GLY A 55 11.13 -1.81 -3.77
N LYS A 56 11.45 -1.40 -5.01
CA LYS A 56 10.64 -0.43 -5.74
C LYS A 56 9.30 -1.08 -6.13
N SER A 57 8.19 -0.36 -5.98
CA SER A 57 6.84 -0.89 -6.27
C SER A 57 6.77 -1.61 -7.61
N GLY A 58 7.25 -1.00 -8.71
CA GLY A 58 7.17 -1.63 -10.03
C GLY A 58 7.99 -2.92 -10.18
N ALA A 59 9.12 -3.05 -9.47
CA ALA A 59 9.91 -4.28 -9.47
C ALA A 59 9.21 -5.40 -8.69
N LEU A 60 8.65 -5.08 -7.52
CA LEU A 60 7.90 -6.04 -6.72
C LEU A 60 6.61 -6.49 -7.42
N GLU A 61 5.89 -5.55 -8.05
CA GLU A 61 4.69 -5.86 -8.84
C GLU A 61 5.02 -6.79 -10.01
N LYS A 62 6.10 -6.49 -10.75
CA LYS A 62 6.55 -7.34 -11.85
C LYS A 62 6.88 -8.75 -11.36
N ARG A 63 7.61 -8.86 -10.26
CA ARG A 63 7.96 -10.13 -9.65
C ARG A 63 6.73 -10.94 -9.25
N ILE A 64 5.75 -10.34 -8.54
CA ILE A 64 4.50 -11.02 -8.16
C ILE A 64 3.75 -11.54 -9.40
N ILE A 65 3.70 -10.75 -10.47
CA ILE A 65 3.02 -11.13 -11.72
C ILE A 65 3.74 -12.30 -12.41
N GLU A 66 5.07 -12.27 -12.45
CA GLU A 66 5.89 -13.30 -13.09
C GLU A 66 5.89 -14.62 -12.31
N GLU A 67 5.92 -14.55 -10.98
CA GLU A 67 5.84 -15.71 -10.10
C GLU A 67 4.42 -16.31 -10.06
N GLY A 68 3.39 -15.50 -10.26
CA GLY A 68 2.00 -15.94 -10.30
C GLY A 68 1.57 -16.67 -9.02
N ALA A 69 1.07 -17.90 -9.17
CA ALA A 69 0.61 -18.73 -8.04
C ALA A 69 1.76 -19.21 -7.14
N ASP A 70 2.99 -19.24 -7.65
CA ASP A 70 4.19 -19.67 -6.93
C ASP A 70 4.86 -18.50 -6.18
N SER A 71 4.26 -17.31 -6.19
CA SER A 71 4.81 -16.15 -5.50
C SER A 71 4.92 -16.40 -4.00
N SER A 72 6.08 -16.11 -3.46
CA SER A 72 6.33 -16.17 -2.01
C SER A 72 5.71 -14.98 -1.24
N ALA A 73 5.08 -14.02 -1.92
CA ALA A 73 4.49 -12.86 -1.29
C ALA A 73 3.12 -13.20 -0.67
N ASP A 74 3.05 -13.17 0.66
CA ASP A 74 1.77 -13.25 1.38
C ASP A 74 1.05 -11.91 1.39
N LEU A 75 1.81 -10.81 1.50
CA LEU A 75 1.29 -9.45 1.49
C LEU A 75 2.14 -8.56 0.59
N TYR A 76 1.47 -7.64 -0.11
CA TYR A 76 2.12 -6.55 -0.83
C TYR A 76 1.73 -5.20 -0.25
N ILE A 77 2.69 -4.43 0.24
CA ILE A 77 2.48 -3.09 0.79
C ILE A 77 3.07 -2.05 -0.15
N THR A 78 2.24 -1.15 -0.62
CA THR A 78 2.62 -0.11 -1.58
C THR A 78 1.99 1.24 -1.24
N ALA A 79 2.38 2.26 -1.98
CA ALA A 79 1.77 3.58 -1.91
C ALA A 79 0.75 3.73 -3.04
N ASP A 80 -0.40 4.32 -2.72
CA ASP A 80 -1.50 4.65 -3.64
C ASP A 80 -2.40 3.46 -4.03
N ALA A 81 -3.70 3.64 -3.79
CA ALA A 81 -4.73 2.63 -4.08
C ALA A 81 -4.81 2.26 -5.57
N GLY A 82 -4.41 3.16 -6.49
CA GLY A 82 -4.35 2.89 -7.93
C GLY A 82 -3.43 1.72 -8.28
N ARG A 83 -2.36 1.49 -7.50
CA ARG A 83 -1.50 0.31 -7.68
C ARG A 83 -2.21 -0.97 -7.26
N CYS A 84 -2.91 -0.94 -6.12
CA CYS A 84 -3.69 -2.09 -5.67
C CYS A 84 -4.79 -2.43 -6.71
N GLY A 85 -5.50 -1.43 -7.23
CA GLY A 85 -6.48 -1.63 -8.30
C GLY A 85 -5.89 -2.19 -9.59
N ALA A 86 -4.69 -1.76 -9.97
CA ALA A 86 -4.00 -2.31 -11.15
C ALA A 86 -3.56 -3.77 -10.95
N MET A 87 -3.12 -4.15 -9.74
CA MET A 87 -2.79 -5.54 -9.41
C MET A 87 -4.04 -6.42 -9.35
N ASP A 88 -5.14 -5.88 -8.80
CA ASP A 88 -6.45 -6.56 -8.80
C ASP A 88 -6.96 -6.84 -10.21
N ALA A 89 -6.89 -5.86 -11.11
CA ALA A 89 -7.29 -6.00 -12.51
C ALA A 89 -6.47 -7.07 -13.26
N LYS A 90 -5.28 -7.40 -12.78
CA LYS A 90 -4.43 -8.49 -13.30
C LYS A 90 -4.69 -9.84 -12.63
N GLY A 91 -5.63 -9.91 -11.69
CA GLY A 91 -5.97 -11.15 -11.00
C GLY A 91 -4.92 -11.65 -10.01
N THR A 92 -3.97 -10.80 -9.58
CA THR A 92 -2.87 -11.21 -8.70
C THR A 92 -3.19 -11.12 -7.20
N LEU A 93 -4.33 -10.54 -6.84
CA LEU A 93 -4.74 -10.39 -5.45
C LEU A 93 -5.81 -11.41 -5.07
N GLN A 94 -5.60 -12.09 -3.95
CA GLN A 94 -6.60 -12.96 -3.34
C GLN A 94 -7.70 -12.14 -2.66
N GLY A 95 -8.93 -12.67 -2.73
CA GLY A 95 -10.06 -12.15 -1.96
C GLY A 95 -10.05 -12.63 -0.51
N GLY A 96 -11.05 -12.18 0.27
CA GLY A 96 -11.25 -12.70 1.63
C GLY A 96 -10.84 -11.72 2.75
N LEU A 97 -10.41 -10.50 2.45
CA LEU A 97 -10.15 -9.46 3.46
C LEU A 97 -11.46 -8.95 4.10
N THR A 98 -12.08 -9.78 4.94
CA THR A 98 -13.42 -9.53 5.48
C THR A 98 -13.47 -9.43 7.01
N SER A 99 -12.33 -9.29 7.70
CA SER A 99 -12.32 -9.24 9.16
C SER A 99 -13.17 -8.10 9.70
N ALA A 100 -13.87 -8.33 10.82
CA ALA A 100 -14.68 -7.32 11.49
C ALA A 100 -13.84 -6.10 11.93
N ALA A 101 -12.59 -6.33 12.35
CA ALA A 101 -11.65 -5.29 12.73
C ALA A 101 -11.31 -4.36 11.54
N ILE A 102 -11.07 -4.90 10.35
CA ILE A 102 -10.84 -4.11 9.14
C ILE A 102 -12.12 -3.32 8.78
N LYS A 103 -13.28 -3.95 8.85
CA LYS A 103 -14.54 -3.29 8.51
C LYS A 103 -14.87 -2.12 9.44
N SER A 104 -14.55 -2.23 10.72
CA SER A 104 -14.77 -1.15 11.70
C SER A 104 -13.73 -0.03 11.60
N ALA A 105 -12.47 -0.35 11.28
CA ALA A 105 -11.38 0.62 11.28
C ALA A 105 -11.24 1.37 9.94
N VAL A 106 -11.62 0.75 8.81
CA VAL A 106 -11.39 1.30 7.47
C VAL A 106 -12.72 1.52 6.75
N PRO A 107 -13.07 2.77 6.35
CA PRO A 107 -14.27 3.06 5.58
C PRO A 107 -14.35 2.23 4.28
N ALA A 108 -15.57 1.89 3.85
CA ALA A 108 -15.80 1.06 2.67
C ALA A 108 -15.15 1.61 1.38
N SER A 109 -15.06 2.95 1.25
CA SER A 109 -14.40 3.61 0.12
C SER A 109 -12.88 3.39 0.04
N PHE A 110 -12.26 2.91 1.12
CA PHE A 110 -10.80 2.66 1.20
C PHE A 110 -10.44 1.19 1.36
N ARG A 111 -11.35 0.29 1.06
CA ARG A 111 -11.12 -1.17 1.09
C ARG A 111 -11.97 -1.90 0.06
N THR A 112 -11.48 -3.05 -0.35
CA THR A 112 -12.23 -4.07 -1.10
C THR A 112 -12.10 -5.41 -0.36
N SER A 113 -12.58 -6.49 -0.95
CA SER A 113 -12.28 -7.84 -0.45
C SER A 113 -10.83 -8.28 -0.68
N LYS A 114 -10.04 -7.52 -1.45
CA LYS A 114 -8.70 -7.88 -1.90
C LYS A 114 -7.58 -6.94 -1.43
N TRP A 115 -7.91 -5.72 -1.07
CA TRP A 115 -6.95 -4.75 -0.54
C TRP A 115 -7.58 -3.80 0.47
N VAL A 116 -6.75 -3.19 1.30
CA VAL A 116 -7.16 -2.24 2.34
C VAL A 116 -6.19 -1.07 2.41
N GLY A 117 -6.74 0.13 2.52
CA GLY A 117 -5.96 1.35 2.77
C GLY A 117 -5.58 1.45 4.25
N ILE A 118 -4.30 1.40 4.56
CA ILE A 118 -3.78 1.50 5.93
C ILE A 118 -3.42 2.93 6.36
N ALA A 119 -3.36 3.85 5.42
CA ALA A 119 -3.11 5.28 5.67
C ALA A 119 -3.70 6.12 4.54
N LYS A 120 -4.13 7.34 4.86
CA LYS A 120 -4.53 8.35 3.87
C LYS A 120 -3.64 9.58 3.98
N ARG A 121 -3.44 10.25 2.86
CA ARG A 121 -2.67 11.50 2.76
C ARG A 121 -3.40 12.50 1.91
N ALA A 122 -3.29 13.78 2.25
CA ALA A 122 -3.69 14.85 1.36
C ALA A 122 -2.53 15.21 0.40
N ARG A 123 -2.86 15.53 -0.85
CA ARG A 123 -1.97 16.27 -1.73
C ARG A 123 -2.33 17.73 -1.60
N ILE A 124 -1.32 18.54 -1.42
CA ILE A 124 -1.48 19.98 -1.29
C ILE A 124 -0.46 20.70 -2.14
N ILE A 125 -0.76 21.95 -2.47
CA ILE A 125 0.17 22.84 -3.15
C ILE A 125 1.12 23.40 -2.09
N TYR A 126 2.42 23.24 -2.32
CA TYR A 126 3.48 23.85 -1.53
C TYR A 126 4.08 25.01 -2.31
N TYR A 127 4.53 26.04 -1.63
CA TYR A 127 5.22 27.18 -2.25
C TYR A 127 6.42 27.63 -1.43
N SER A 128 7.37 28.29 -2.10
CA SER A 128 8.46 28.98 -1.44
C SER A 128 8.02 30.42 -1.13
N PRO A 129 8.00 30.85 0.14
CA PRO A 129 7.58 32.20 0.50
C PRO A 129 8.52 33.29 -0.03
N GLU A 130 9.75 32.91 -0.42
CA GLU A 130 10.70 33.81 -1.07
C GLU A 130 10.36 34.12 -2.54
N ARG A 131 9.53 33.30 -3.17
CA ARG A 131 9.22 33.36 -4.61
C ARG A 131 7.76 33.61 -4.92
N VAL A 132 6.85 33.28 -4.01
CA VAL A 132 5.42 33.38 -4.17
C VAL A 132 4.83 33.88 -2.86
N THR A 133 3.95 34.86 -2.93
CA THR A 133 3.24 35.35 -1.74
C THR A 133 1.98 34.55 -1.45
N GLY A 134 1.55 34.53 -0.19
CA GLY A 134 0.27 33.93 0.17
C GLY A 134 -0.93 34.58 -0.55
N ALA A 135 -0.84 35.87 -0.85
CA ALA A 135 -1.86 36.59 -1.61
C ALA A 135 -2.01 36.08 -3.05
N GLU A 136 -0.90 35.74 -3.71
CA GLU A 136 -0.92 35.13 -5.06
C GLU A 136 -1.63 33.77 -5.08
N LEU A 137 -1.67 33.08 -3.95
CA LEU A 137 -2.25 31.75 -3.79
C LEU A 137 -3.65 31.75 -3.21
N SER A 138 -4.21 32.92 -2.90
CA SER A 138 -5.56 33.02 -2.36
C SER A 138 -6.56 32.39 -3.32
N GLY A 139 -7.37 31.43 -2.84
CA GLY A 139 -8.33 30.68 -3.67
C GLY A 139 -7.70 29.71 -4.67
N MET A 140 -6.40 29.44 -4.60
CA MET A 140 -5.71 28.54 -5.52
C MET A 140 -6.27 27.11 -5.46
N THR A 141 -6.59 26.57 -6.62
CA THR A 141 -6.93 25.17 -6.83
C THR A 141 -5.90 24.50 -7.75
N TYR A 142 -6.03 23.19 -7.94
CA TYR A 142 -5.19 22.50 -8.92
C TYR A 142 -5.46 22.94 -10.36
N GLU A 143 -6.71 23.29 -10.67
CA GLU A 143 -7.10 23.84 -11.97
C GLU A 143 -6.42 25.19 -12.23
N GLY A 144 -6.31 26.02 -11.22
CA GLY A 144 -5.65 27.33 -11.29
C GLY A 144 -4.15 27.25 -11.59
N LEU A 145 -3.52 26.08 -11.49
CA LEU A 145 -2.11 25.89 -11.87
C LEU A 145 -1.89 25.94 -13.39
N ALA A 146 -2.94 25.85 -14.20
CA ALA A 146 -2.88 26.04 -15.66
C ALA A 146 -2.78 27.51 -16.09
N ASP A 147 -2.96 28.47 -15.16
CA ASP A 147 -2.81 29.89 -15.47
C ASP A 147 -1.41 30.20 -16.00
N PRO A 148 -1.26 30.87 -17.15
CA PRO A 148 0.03 31.23 -17.73
C PRO A 148 1.02 31.93 -16.81
N LYS A 149 0.55 32.64 -15.77
CA LYS A 149 1.41 33.26 -14.74
C LYS A 149 2.33 32.26 -14.01
N TRP A 150 1.97 30.97 -14.02
CA TRP A 150 2.74 29.91 -13.38
C TRP A 150 3.76 29.25 -14.32
N LYS A 151 3.80 29.62 -15.60
CA LYS A 151 4.75 29.07 -16.56
C LYS A 151 6.20 29.22 -16.08
N GLY A 152 6.93 28.10 -16.02
CA GLY A 152 8.31 28.06 -15.52
C GLY A 152 8.45 28.19 -13.99
N ARG A 153 7.35 28.30 -13.25
CA ARG A 153 7.33 28.44 -11.77
C ARG A 153 6.84 27.17 -11.06
N LEU A 154 6.37 26.16 -11.78
CA LEU A 154 5.83 24.93 -11.24
C LEU A 154 6.89 23.84 -11.19
N VAL A 155 6.90 23.11 -10.08
CA VAL A 155 7.63 21.86 -9.94
C VAL A 155 6.64 20.75 -9.67
N ILE A 156 6.50 19.81 -10.60
CA ILE A 156 5.58 18.71 -10.54
C ILE A 156 6.32 17.39 -10.83
N ARG A 157 5.84 16.28 -10.30
CA ARG A 157 6.39 14.96 -10.63
C ARG A 157 6.11 14.61 -12.09
N LYS A 158 7.01 13.85 -12.72
CA LYS A 158 6.82 13.35 -14.09
C LYS A 158 5.53 12.56 -14.23
N SER A 159 4.93 12.56 -15.41
CA SER A 159 3.65 11.92 -15.75
C SER A 159 3.58 10.42 -15.44
N SER A 160 4.73 9.72 -15.50
CA SER A 160 4.80 8.29 -15.15
C SER A 160 4.68 8.02 -13.64
N ASN A 161 4.81 9.03 -12.77
CA ASN A 161 4.72 8.85 -11.33
C ASN A 161 3.26 8.61 -10.90
N ILE A 162 3.05 7.61 -10.02
CA ILE A 162 1.72 7.24 -9.56
C ILE A 162 0.96 8.40 -8.90
N TYR A 163 1.65 9.29 -8.18
CA TYR A 163 1.00 10.43 -7.53
C TYR A 163 0.48 11.46 -8.56
N ASN A 164 1.20 11.66 -9.66
CA ASN A 164 0.70 12.52 -10.74
C ASN A 164 -0.46 11.87 -11.48
N LYS A 165 -0.37 10.57 -11.76
CA LYS A 165 -1.48 9.82 -12.36
C LYS A 165 -2.75 9.88 -11.51
N SER A 166 -2.64 9.76 -10.18
CA SER A 166 -3.79 9.88 -9.30
C SER A 166 -4.36 11.31 -9.23
N LEU A 167 -3.52 12.35 -9.34
CA LEU A 167 -3.99 13.73 -9.45
C LEU A 167 -4.81 13.88 -10.73
N VAL A 168 -4.27 13.48 -11.87
CA VAL A 168 -4.96 13.55 -13.16
C VAL A 168 -6.27 12.74 -13.15
N ALA A 169 -6.26 11.54 -12.56
CA ALA A 169 -7.47 10.73 -12.40
C ALA A 169 -8.54 11.43 -11.55
N SER A 170 -8.14 12.15 -10.50
CA SER A 170 -9.04 12.96 -9.69
C SER A 170 -9.65 14.12 -10.49
N LEU A 171 -8.85 14.83 -11.27
CA LEU A 171 -9.31 15.91 -12.14
C LEU A 171 -10.28 15.39 -13.21
N ILE A 172 -9.98 14.23 -13.83
CA ILE A 172 -10.89 13.60 -14.80
C ILE A 172 -12.22 13.26 -14.16
N LYS A 173 -12.21 12.73 -12.92
CA LYS A 173 -13.43 12.37 -12.21
C LYS A 173 -14.30 13.60 -11.90
N ASN A 174 -13.68 14.71 -11.54
CA ASN A 174 -14.41 15.91 -11.09
C ASN A 174 -14.78 16.84 -12.25
N ASN A 175 -13.92 16.98 -13.25
CA ASN A 175 -14.02 17.97 -14.31
C ASN A 175 -14.27 17.37 -15.70
N GLY A 176 -14.19 16.05 -15.82
CA GLY A 176 -14.28 15.34 -17.10
C GLY A 176 -12.95 15.28 -17.85
N LYS A 177 -12.90 14.37 -18.83
CA LYS A 177 -11.67 14.06 -19.59
C LYS A 177 -11.21 15.23 -20.46
N ALA A 178 -12.14 15.89 -21.16
CA ALA A 178 -11.82 17.00 -22.08
C ALA A 178 -11.21 18.20 -21.33
N ALA A 179 -11.86 18.64 -20.23
CA ALA A 179 -11.36 19.75 -19.41
C ALA A 179 -10.01 19.44 -18.77
N THR A 180 -9.80 18.18 -18.33
CA THR A 180 -8.53 17.77 -17.77
C THR A 180 -7.41 17.69 -18.83
N ALA A 181 -7.72 17.32 -20.05
CA ALA A 181 -6.75 17.34 -21.14
C ALA A 181 -6.29 18.77 -21.44
N ALA A 182 -7.23 19.70 -21.60
CA ALA A 182 -6.92 21.13 -21.79
C ALA A 182 -6.12 21.74 -20.62
N TRP A 183 -6.39 21.29 -19.40
CA TRP A 183 -5.61 21.71 -18.22
C TRP A 183 -4.15 21.21 -18.26
N ALA A 184 -3.89 20.08 -18.88
CA ALA A 184 -2.57 19.45 -18.91
C ALA A 184 -1.63 19.98 -20.02
N GLU A 185 -2.16 20.72 -20.99
CA GLU A 185 -1.44 21.41 -22.09
C GLU A 185 -0.79 22.72 -21.62
#